data_e31dcb46bd8bc6f1562409c59e67d758
#
_entry.id   e31dcb46bd8bc6f1562409c59e67d758
#
_cell.length_a   1.000
_cell.length_b   1.000
_cell.length_c   1.000
_cell.angle_alpha   90.00
_cell.angle_beta   90.00
_cell.angle_gamma   90.00
#
_symmetry.space_group_name_H-M   'P 1'
#
loop_
_entity.id
_entity.type
_entity.pdbx_description
1 polymer ?
#
loop_
_entity_poly.entity_id
_entity_poly.type
_entity_poly.pdbx_seq_one_letter_code
_entity_poly.pdbx_strand_id
1 'polypeptide(L)'
;MKPLLGSIVALVTPMTVDGRIDFDGLRSLVDWHIAEGTDCIGVVGTTGESPTVSMAENCEVIRVAVEHAAGRVAVMAGTGANNTAEAIELSRFAKRVGADCHLSVVPYYNKPSQEGIYRHFCAVAEAVDLPLVLYNVPSRTVADMLPETVLRLAQVPGIVGVKEATGDLERAGWLIKQAPKGFSIYSGDDSTAVALMLLGGHGNVSVTANVAPRLMHEMCMAAIEGDVRRAREIHLRLLPLHKQLFCEPSPAPTKWALSQLGRCGTQVRLPLLPLTPAGQALVGQALRDCGLPA
;
A
#
# COMPACT_ATOMS: atom_id res chain seq x y z
N MET A 1 1.05 17.16 -9.59
CA MET A 1 1.52 15.81 -9.96
C MET A 1 0.49 15.18 -10.89
N LYS A 2 0.90 14.43 -11.94
CA LYS A 2 -0.05 13.57 -12.67
C LYS A 2 -0.52 12.45 -11.72
N PRO A 3 -1.79 12.01 -11.78
CA PRO A 3 -2.25 10.88 -11.00
C PRO A 3 -1.33 9.65 -11.21
N LEU A 4 -0.97 8.98 -10.13
CA LEU A 4 -0.36 7.66 -10.23
C LEU A 4 -1.46 6.69 -10.67
N LEU A 5 -1.22 5.94 -11.72
CA LEU A 5 -2.16 4.95 -12.23
C LEU A 5 -1.56 3.55 -12.10
N GLY A 6 -2.41 2.55 -11.89
CA GLY A 6 -1.98 1.16 -11.95
C GLY A 6 -1.73 0.48 -10.61
N SER A 7 -0.72 -0.37 -10.57
CA SER A 7 -0.37 -1.20 -9.42
C SER A 7 0.68 -0.51 -8.55
N ILE A 8 0.29 -0.17 -7.32
CA ILE A 8 1.19 0.35 -6.29
C ILE A 8 1.46 -0.79 -5.32
N VAL A 9 2.71 -1.25 -5.20
CA VAL A 9 3.00 -2.30 -4.21
C VAL A 9 3.06 -1.71 -2.80
N ALA A 10 2.34 -2.32 -1.86
CA ALA A 10 2.58 -2.10 -0.43
C ALA A 10 3.75 -3.01 -0.01
N LEU A 11 4.99 -2.54 -0.24
CA LEU A 11 6.19 -3.36 -0.16
C LEU A 11 6.45 -3.85 1.27
N VAL A 12 6.82 -5.13 1.41
CA VAL A 12 7.33 -5.65 2.68
C VAL A 12 8.68 -5.00 3.01
N THR A 13 9.00 -4.89 4.30
CA THR A 13 10.34 -4.50 4.75
C THR A 13 11.15 -5.77 5.02
N PRO A 14 12.14 -6.12 4.18
CA PRO A 14 12.98 -7.29 4.39
C PRO A 14 13.76 -7.18 5.71
N MET A 15 13.91 -8.30 6.39
CA MET A 15 14.64 -8.36 7.66
C MET A 15 15.61 -9.53 7.67
N THR A 16 16.74 -9.33 8.29
CA THR A 16 17.75 -10.37 8.57
C THR A 16 17.26 -11.32 9.67
N VAL A 17 17.92 -12.45 9.85
CA VAL A 17 17.55 -13.47 10.85
C VAL A 17 17.50 -12.91 12.28
N ASP A 18 18.33 -11.92 12.58
CA ASP A 18 18.37 -11.22 13.87
C ASP A 18 17.39 -10.04 13.97
N GLY A 19 16.50 -9.87 12.99
CA GLY A 19 15.42 -8.88 13.00
C GLY A 19 15.85 -7.46 12.64
N ARG A 20 17.08 -7.22 12.16
CA ARG A 20 17.49 -5.95 11.56
C ARG A 20 16.93 -5.80 10.16
N ILE A 21 16.78 -4.57 9.70
CA ILE A 21 16.35 -4.31 8.31
C ILE A 21 17.45 -4.77 7.36
N ASP A 22 17.07 -5.55 6.35
CA ASP A 22 17.93 -6.00 5.26
C ASP A 22 17.83 -5.01 4.09
N PHE A 23 18.73 -4.04 4.07
CA PHE A 23 18.75 -3.02 3.03
C PHE A 23 19.19 -3.53 1.66
N ASP A 24 19.96 -4.61 1.58
CA ASP A 24 20.33 -5.21 0.29
C ASP A 24 19.15 -6.00 -0.28
N GLY A 25 18.41 -6.70 0.58
CA GLY A 25 17.13 -7.29 0.22
C GLY A 25 16.11 -6.24 -0.25
N LEU A 26 16.06 -5.07 0.40
CA LEU A 26 15.18 -3.96 -0.01
C LEU A 26 15.54 -3.46 -1.42
N ARG A 27 16.83 -3.23 -1.71
CA ARG A 27 17.30 -2.83 -3.05
C ARG A 27 16.94 -3.87 -4.11
N SER A 28 17.17 -5.15 -3.81
CA SER A 28 16.80 -6.26 -4.69
C SER A 28 15.31 -6.31 -5.00
N LEU A 29 14.44 -6.06 -4.00
CA LEU A 29 13.00 -5.99 -4.21
C LEU A 29 12.62 -4.79 -5.08
N VAL A 30 13.21 -3.62 -4.85
CA VAL A 30 12.97 -2.43 -5.69
C VAL A 30 13.32 -2.71 -7.15
N ASP A 31 14.51 -3.29 -7.42
CA ASP A 31 14.92 -3.63 -8.79
C ASP A 31 13.99 -4.67 -9.42
N TRP A 32 13.58 -5.68 -8.68
CA TRP A 32 12.63 -6.67 -9.17
C TRP A 32 11.28 -6.04 -9.54
N HIS A 33 10.73 -5.18 -8.68
CA HIS A 33 9.48 -4.49 -8.96
C HIS A 33 9.57 -3.59 -10.21
N ILE A 34 10.69 -2.91 -10.39
CA ILE A 34 10.95 -2.12 -11.60
C ILE A 34 10.97 -3.01 -12.84
N ALA A 35 11.69 -4.13 -12.78
CA ALA A 35 11.78 -5.09 -13.90
C ALA A 35 10.44 -5.76 -14.24
N GLU A 36 9.55 -5.91 -13.25
CA GLU A 36 8.22 -6.48 -13.42
C GLU A 36 7.15 -5.44 -13.78
N GLY A 37 7.50 -4.16 -13.89
CA GLY A 37 6.59 -3.11 -14.36
C GLY A 37 5.66 -2.53 -13.28
N THR A 38 6.00 -2.66 -11.99
CA THR A 38 5.24 -2.00 -10.91
C THR A 38 5.20 -0.49 -11.13
N ASP A 39 4.01 0.13 -11.02
CA ASP A 39 3.81 1.54 -11.34
C ASP A 39 4.26 2.50 -10.23
N CYS A 40 4.21 2.04 -8.97
CA CYS A 40 4.72 2.79 -7.82
C CYS A 40 5.10 1.85 -6.68
N ILE A 41 6.15 2.18 -5.94
CA ILE A 41 6.62 1.42 -4.78
C ILE A 41 6.24 2.17 -3.50
N GLY A 42 5.29 1.60 -2.75
CA GLY A 42 4.91 2.09 -1.42
C GLY A 42 5.75 1.40 -0.34
N VAL A 43 6.52 2.17 0.42
CA VAL A 43 7.39 1.65 1.49
C VAL A 43 6.89 2.06 2.88
N VAL A 44 7.20 1.25 3.87
CA VAL A 44 6.89 1.47 5.30
C VAL A 44 5.40 1.77 5.56
N GLY A 45 4.52 1.12 4.76
CA GLY A 45 3.10 1.03 5.11
C GLY A 45 2.83 -0.09 6.11
N THR A 46 1.57 -0.47 6.29
CA THR A 46 1.18 -1.59 7.17
C THR A 46 1.90 -2.89 6.80
N THR A 47 1.96 -3.23 5.52
CA THR A 47 2.67 -4.42 5.01
C THR A 47 4.18 -4.32 5.21
N GLY A 48 4.72 -3.11 5.26
CA GLY A 48 6.12 -2.82 5.59
C GLY A 48 6.41 -2.80 7.10
N GLU A 49 5.48 -3.27 7.93
CA GLU A 49 5.61 -3.39 9.39
C GLU A 49 5.88 -2.05 10.10
N SER A 50 5.32 -0.94 9.59
CA SER A 50 5.52 0.40 10.16
C SER A 50 5.36 0.48 11.70
N PRO A 51 4.45 -0.28 12.38
CA PRO A 51 4.33 -0.20 13.83
C PRO A 51 5.53 -0.74 14.63
N THR A 52 6.36 -1.59 14.01
CA THR A 52 7.54 -2.21 14.66
C THR A 52 8.87 -1.72 14.09
N VAL A 53 8.80 -0.86 13.09
CA VAL A 53 9.93 -0.13 12.52
C VAL A 53 10.05 1.19 13.27
N SER A 54 11.19 1.45 13.93
CA SER A 54 11.41 2.71 14.63
C SER A 54 11.38 3.90 13.65
N MET A 55 11.16 5.11 14.16
CA MET A 55 11.16 6.33 13.32
C MET A 55 12.47 6.47 12.54
N ALA A 56 13.62 6.20 13.16
CA ALA A 56 14.91 6.24 12.49
C ALA A 56 15.03 5.22 11.36
N GLU A 57 14.58 3.97 11.61
CA GLU A 57 14.55 2.92 10.60
C GLU A 57 13.56 3.24 9.48
N ASN A 58 12.38 3.80 9.80
CA ASN A 58 11.39 4.24 8.82
C ASN A 58 12.01 5.26 7.86
N CYS A 59 12.64 6.28 8.40
CA CYS A 59 13.37 7.29 7.62
C CYS A 59 14.44 6.64 6.72
N GLU A 60 15.22 5.70 7.25
CA GLU A 60 16.27 5.04 6.50
C GLU A 60 15.73 4.16 5.37
N VAL A 61 14.63 3.42 5.59
CA VAL A 61 13.96 2.63 4.54
C VAL A 61 13.46 3.54 3.42
N ILE A 62 12.83 4.67 3.75
CA ILE A 62 12.36 5.63 2.75
C ILE A 62 13.55 6.18 1.95
N ARG A 63 14.63 6.61 2.63
CA ARG A 63 15.83 7.13 1.97
C ARG A 63 16.43 6.12 0.99
N VAL A 64 16.67 4.88 1.46
CA VAL A 64 17.28 3.81 0.64
C VAL A 64 16.40 3.48 -0.57
N ALA A 65 15.08 3.40 -0.38
CA ALA A 65 14.16 3.11 -1.48
C ALA A 65 14.15 4.22 -2.54
N VAL A 66 14.10 5.48 -2.13
CA VAL A 66 14.13 6.64 -3.04
C VAL A 66 15.46 6.72 -3.79
N GLU A 67 16.59 6.65 -3.08
CA GLU A 67 17.92 6.69 -3.69
C GLU A 67 18.13 5.54 -4.67
N HIS A 68 17.68 4.33 -4.30
CA HIS A 68 17.86 3.15 -5.15
C HIS A 68 16.90 3.14 -6.35
N ALA A 69 15.66 3.58 -6.18
CA ALA A 69 14.72 3.77 -7.29
C ALA A 69 15.27 4.76 -8.33
N ALA A 70 15.96 5.80 -7.88
CA ALA A 70 16.66 6.78 -8.73
C ALA A 70 15.77 7.32 -9.88
N GLY A 71 14.48 7.57 -9.62
CA GLY A 71 13.51 8.06 -10.59
C GLY A 71 13.05 7.02 -11.64
N ARG A 72 13.49 5.75 -11.55
CA ARG A 72 13.04 4.68 -12.46
C ARG A 72 11.59 4.26 -12.21
N VAL A 73 11.10 4.47 -11.01
CA VAL A 73 9.72 4.23 -10.57
C VAL A 73 9.38 5.22 -9.48
N ALA A 74 8.11 5.62 -9.36
CA ALA A 74 7.67 6.49 -8.28
C ALA A 74 7.75 5.79 -6.92
N VAL A 75 8.11 6.55 -5.85
CA VAL A 75 8.16 6.05 -4.48
C VAL A 75 7.14 6.79 -3.61
N MET A 76 6.23 6.03 -3.00
CA MET A 76 5.23 6.49 -2.04
C MET A 76 5.69 6.16 -0.62
N ALA A 77 6.00 7.16 0.19
CA ALA A 77 6.47 6.97 1.55
C ALA A 77 5.32 6.80 2.55
N GLY A 78 5.32 5.75 3.36
CA GLY A 78 4.41 5.60 4.50
C GLY A 78 4.83 6.53 5.65
N THR A 79 4.02 7.55 5.92
CA THR A 79 4.33 8.58 6.93
C THR A 79 3.22 8.75 7.98
N GLY A 80 2.20 7.90 7.93
CA GLY A 80 1.07 7.99 8.84
C GLY A 80 1.42 7.59 10.27
N ALA A 81 0.95 8.38 11.23
CA ALA A 81 1.01 8.11 12.66
C ALA A 81 -0.29 8.56 13.33
N ASN A 82 -0.57 8.05 14.55
CA ASN A 82 -1.71 8.53 15.34
C ASN A 82 -1.39 9.80 16.14
N ASN A 83 -0.15 10.29 16.06
CA ASN A 83 0.32 11.57 16.55
C ASN A 83 0.59 12.50 15.37
N THR A 84 -0.11 13.63 15.29
CA THR A 84 -0.01 14.59 14.18
C THR A 84 1.42 15.14 14.01
N ALA A 85 2.12 15.41 15.11
CA ALA A 85 3.50 15.93 15.06
C ALA A 85 4.47 14.90 14.45
N GLU A 86 4.31 13.63 14.78
CA GLU A 86 5.10 12.53 14.23
C GLU A 86 4.84 12.32 12.72
N ALA A 87 3.55 12.36 12.32
CA ALA A 87 3.17 12.29 10.92
C ALA A 87 3.78 13.44 10.10
N ILE A 88 3.83 14.66 10.65
CA ILE A 88 4.47 15.82 10.02
C ILE A 88 5.99 15.62 9.92
N GLU A 89 6.63 15.11 10.97
CA GLU A 89 8.08 14.87 10.97
C GLU A 89 8.50 13.85 9.90
N LEU A 90 7.81 12.71 9.85
CA LEU A 90 8.02 11.68 8.82
C LEU A 90 7.77 12.23 7.40
N SER A 91 6.71 13.01 7.23
CA SER A 91 6.37 13.60 5.93
C SER A 91 7.41 14.63 5.48
N ARG A 92 7.93 15.44 6.39
CA ARG A 92 9.06 16.35 6.11
C ARG A 92 10.32 15.60 5.71
N PHE A 93 10.60 14.49 6.36
CA PHE A 93 11.72 13.64 6.00
C PHE A 93 11.53 13.06 4.59
N ALA A 94 10.37 12.46 4.30
CA ALA A 94 10.07 11.91 2.98
C ALA A 94 10.25 12.95 1.86
N LYS A 95 9.78 14.19 2.08
CA LYS A 95 10.03 15.32 1.15
C LYS A 95 11.52 15.60 0.95
N ARG A 96 12.29 15.67 2.05
CA ARG A 96 13.74 15.99 1.98
C ARG A 96 14.54 14.97 1.17
N VAL A 97 14.19 13.69 1.26
CA VAL A 97 14.88 12.62 0.51
C VAL A 97 14.35 12.40 -0.89
N GLY A 98 13.31 13.13 -1.30
CA GLY A 98 12.81 13.13 -2.68
C GLY A 98 11.77 12.04 -2.97
N ALA A 99 10.97 11.61 -2.00
CA ALA A 99 9.79 10.79 -2.28
C ALA A 99 8.82 11.55 -3.19
N ASP A 100 8.12 10.84 -4.07
CA ASP A 100 7.18 11.43 -5.04
C ASP A 100 5.86 11.83 -4.40
N CYS A 101 5.41 11.04 -3.43
CA CYS A 101 4.22 11.30 -2.61
C CYS A 101 4.32 10.55 -1.29
N HIS A 102 3.35 10.79 -0.40
CA HIS A 102 3.28 10.04 0.84
C HIS A 102 1.87 9.52 1.14
N LEU A 103 1.82 8.40 1.87
CA LEU A 103 0.61 7.72 2.30
C LEU A 103 0.48 7.88 3.81
N SER A 104 -0.63 8.47 4.29
CA SER A 104 -0.87 8.65 5.70
C SER A 104 -2.18 8.00 6.13
N VAL A 105 -2.08 7.03 7.04
CA VAL A 105 -3.21 6.29 7.58
C VAL A 105 -4.02 7.15 8.55
N VAL A 106 -5.33 6.95 8.59
CA VAL A 106 -6.21 7.52 9.63
C VAL A 106 -5.64 7.23 11.01
N PRO A 107 -5.54 8.24 11.92
CA PRO A 107 -5.05 8.02 13.28
C PRO A 107 -5.79 6.88 13.97
N TYR A 108 -5.04 5.85 14.34
CA TYR A 108 -5.51 4.61 14.94
C TYR A 108 -5.42 4.67 16.46
N TYR A 109 -6.19 3.81 17.15
CA TYR A 109 -6.19 3.62 18.59
C TYR A 109 -6.84 4.75 19.39
N ASN A 110 -6.45 6.02 19.19
CA ASN A 110 -6.98 7.20 19.92
C ASN A 110 -8.35 7.67 19.43
N LYS A 111 -8.92 7.03 18.40
CA LYS A 111 -10.31 7.21 17.90
C LYS A 111 -10.74 8.68 17.74
N PRO A 112 -10.06 9.46 16.89
CA PRO A 112 -10.45 10.85 16.68
C PRO A 112 -11.85 10.96 16.08
N SER A 113 -12.54 12.07 16.37
CA SER A 113 -13.78 12.44 15.69
C SER A 113 -13.50 12.76 14.21
N GLN A 114 -14.54 12.84 13.35
CA GLN A 114 -14.39 13.23 11.96
C GLN A 114 -13.72 14.61 11.80
N GLU A 115 -14.04 15.54 12.67
CA GLU A 115 -13.36 16.85 12.69
C GLU A 115 -11.90 16.74 13.13
N GLY A 116 -11.58 15.84 14.06
CA GLY A 116 -10.20 15.54 14.45
C GLY A 116 -9.39 14.93 13.32
N ILE A 117 -9.98 13.98 12.57
CA ILE A 117 -9.37 13.40 11.35
C ILE A 117 -9.12 14.49 10.31
N TYR A 118 -10.13 15.34 10.04
CA TYR A 118 -10.02 16.43 9.10
C TYR A 118 -8.87 17.38 9.46
N ARG A 119 -8.81 17.87 10.69
CA ARG A 119 -7.75 18.78 11.16
C ARG A 119 -6.36 18.14 11.16
N HIS A 120 -6.28 16.85 11.49
CA HIS A 120 -5.02 16.10 11.41
C HIS A 120 -4.43 16.15 10.00
N PHE A 121 -5.21 15.78 8.98
CA PHE A 121 -4.74 15.76 7.61
C PHE A 121 -4.51 17.16 7.02
N CYS A 122 -5.33 18.15 7.38
CA CYS A 122 -5.06 19.54 7.04
C CYS A 122 -3.69 20.01 7.56
N ALA A 123 -3.41 19.73 8.84
CA ALA A 123 -2.12 20.10 9.45
C ALA A 123 -0.93 19.42 8.78
N VAL A 124 -1.07 18.14 8.38
CA VAL A 124 -0.01 17.42 7.66
C VAL A 124 0.19 18.02 6.26
N ALA A 125 -0.87 18.26 5.50
CA ALA A 125 -0.80 18.82 4.16
C ALA A 125 -0.25 20.26 4.15
N GLU A 126 -0.63 21.08 5.13
CA GLU A 126 -0.13 22.45 5.27
C GLU A 126 1.35 22.50 5.66
N ALA A 127 1.80 21.54 6.48
CA ALA A 127 3.18 21.52 6.97
C ALA A 127 4.21 21.05 5.93
N VAL A 128 3.79 20.36 4.86
CA VAL A 128 4.71 19.70 3.92
C VAL A 128 4.16 19.76 2.49
N ASP A 129 4.87 20.44 1.61
CA ASP A 129 4.59 20.48 0.17
C ASP A 129 5.05 19.16 -0.50
N LEU A 130 4.34 18.07 -0.19
CA LEU A 130 4.48 16.74 -0.79
C LEU A 130 3.08 16.18 -1.01
N PRO A 131 2.73 15.64 -2.20
CA PRO A 131 1.40 15.09 -2.46
C PRO A 131 1.01 14.02 -1.45
N LEU A 132 -0.12 14.24 -0.74
CA LEU A 132 -0.64 13.36 0.31
C LEU A 132 -1.75 12.47 -0.24
N VAL A 133 -1.61 11.17 -0.09
CA VAL A 133 -2.66 10.17 -0.26
C VAL A 133 -3.18 9.76 1.13
N LEU A 134 -4.46 9.98 1.38
CA LEU A 134 -5.15 9.54 2.59
C LEU A 134 -5.26 8.01 2.61
N TYR A 135 -5.26 7.38 3.79
CA TYR A 135 -5.45 5.93 3.89
C TYR A 135 -6.51 5.58 4.93
N ASN A 136 -7.63 5.02 4.46
CA ASN A 136 -8.73 4.56 5.29
C ASN A 136 -8.78 3.03 5.36
N VAL A 137 -8.68 2.47 6.57
CA VAL A 137 -8.69 1.03 6.83
C VAL A 137 -9.30 0.71 8.21
N PRO A 138 -10.61 0.91 8.38
CA PRO A 138 -11.25 0.84 9.68
C PRO A 138 -11.14 -0.54 10.36
N SER A 139 -10.95 -1.61 9.60
CA SER A 139 -10.68 -2.95 10.14
C SER A 139 -9.37 -3.04 10.97
N ARG A 140 -8.44 -2.08 10.77
CA ARG A 140 -7.17 -1.99 11.51
C ARG A 140 -7.14 -0.80 12.46
N THR A 141 -7.65 0.35 12.02
CA THR A 141 -7.57 1.61 12.77
C THR A 141 -8.68 1.78 13.80
N VAL A 142 -9.79 1.04 13.66
CA VAL A 142 -11.07 1.23 14.37
C VAL A 142 -11.73 2.58 14.02
N ALA A 143 -10.95 3.63 13.80
CA ALA A 143 -11.45 4.90 13.28
C ALA A 143 -11.72 4.79 11.77
N ASP A 144 -12.93 5.15 11.36
CA ASP A 144 -13.35 5.19 9.95
C ASP A 144 -13.47 6.66 9.50
N MET A 145 -12.75 7.02 8.44
CA MET A 145 -12.89 8.32 7.79
C MET A 145 -14.07 8.26 6.82
N LEU A 146 -15.18 8.85 7.20
CA LEU A 146 -16.42 8.80 6.41
C LEU A 146 -16.26 9.49 5.05
N PRO A 147 -17.05 9.10 4.01
CA PRO A 147 -16.98 9.68 2.67
C PRO A 147 -17.06 11.21 2.66
N GLU A 148 -17.90 11.79 3.51
CA GLU A 148 -18.05 13.25 3.62
C GLU A 148 -16.74 13.91 4.10
N THR A 149 -16.01 13.25 5.01
CA THR A 149 -14.72 13.74 5.49
C THR A 149 -13.65 13.62 4.40
N VAL A 150 -13.65 12.52 3.63
CA VAL A 150 -12.77 12.36 2.47
C VAL A 150 -13.02 13.46 1.44
N LEU A 151 -14.28 13.73 1.11
CA LEU A 151 -14.67 14.76 0.13
C LEU A 151 -14.33 16.19 0.58
N ARG A 152 -14.43 16.47 1.89
CA ARG A 152 -13.93 17.74 2.47
C ARG A 152 -12.41 17.85 2.32
N LEU A 153 -11.67 16.78 2.63
CA LEU A 153 -10.22 16.72 2.51
C LEU A 153 -9.75 16.80 1.04
N ALA A 154 -10.53 16.29 0.11
CA ALA A 154 -10.25 16.39 -1.32
C ALA A 154 -10.23 17.84 -1.86
N GLN A 155 -10.75 18.81 -1.12
CA GLN A 155 -10.68 20.23 -1.44
C GLN A 155 -9.42 20.92 -0.86
N VAL A 156 -8.65 20.22 -0.03
CA VAL A 156 -7.47 20.78 0.63
C VAL A 156 -6.27 20.68 -0.31
N PRO A 157 -5.56 21.78 -0.61
CA PRO A 157 -4.35 21.75 -1.42
C PRO A 157 -3.31 20.76 -0.85
N GLY A 158 -2.67 20.00 -1.73
CA GLY A 158 -1.69 18.98 -1.34
C GLY A 158 -2.27 17.60 -1.06
N ILE A 159 -3.58 17.47 -0.80
CA ILE A 159 -4.25 16.16 -0.67
C ILE A 159 -4.73 15.72 -2.06
N VAL A 160 -4.13 14.66 -2.60
CA VAL A 160 -4.29 14.27 -4.01
C VAL A 160 -5.07 12.98 -4.23
N GLY A 161 -5.39 12.25 -3.17
CA GLY A 161 -6.14 11.01 -3.31
C GLY A 161 -6.42 10.30 -2.00
N VAL A 162 -7.11 9.16 -2.11
CA VAL A 162 -7.40 8.25 -1.00
C VAL A 162 -7.15 6.80 -1.41
N LYS A 163 -6.51 6.03 -0.52
CA LYS A 163 -6.52 4.57 -0.51
C LYS A 163 -7.69 4.14 0.35
N GLU A 164 -8.74 3.63 -0.29
CA GLU A 164 -9.94 3.10 0.37
C GLU A 164 -9.81 1.58 0.52
N ALA A 165 -9.70 1.11 1.75
CA ALA A 165 -9.45 -0.29 2.06
C ALA A 165 -10.57 -0.95 2.88
N THR A 166 -11.80 -0.44 2.74
CA THR A 166 -12.98 -1.09 3.34
C THR A 166 -13.45 -2.30 2.52
N GLY A 167 -13.15 -2.34 1.22
CA GLY A 167 -13.73 -3.30 0.29
C GLY A 167 -15.18 -2.96 -0.12
N ASP A 168 -15.74 -1.87 0.39
CA ASP A 168 -17.10 -1.41 0.09
C ASP A 168 -17.15 -0.68 -1.25
N LEU A 169 -17.68 -1.35 -2.26
CA LEU A 169 -17.81 -0.83 -3.63
C LEU A 169 -18.87 0.26 -3.76
N GLU A 170 -19.93 0.24 -2.96
CA GLU A 170 -20.93 1.31 -2.95
C GLU A 170 -20.29 2.61 -2.47
N ARG A 171 -19.58 2.56 -1.35
CA ARG A 171 -18.81 3.67 -0.82
C ARG A 171 -17.80 4.21 -1.83
N ALA A 172 -17.03 3.31 -2.46
CA ALA A 172 -16.06 3.69 -3.48
C ALA A 172 -16.73 4.36 -4.69
N GLY A 173 -17.88 3.85 -5.14
CA GLY A 173 -18.67 4.42 -6.23
C GLY A 173 -19.15 5.85 -5.90
N TRP A 174 -19.60 6.10 -4.68
CA TRP A 174 -19.99 7.44 -4.23
C TRP A 174 -18.78 8.40 -4.17
N LEU A 175 -17.63 7.95 -3.71
CA LEU A 175 -16.38 8.75 -3.73
C LEU A 175 -15.97 9.09 -5.16
N ILE A 176 -15.97 8.12 -6.08
CA ILE A 176 -15.62 8.34 -7.50
C ILE A 176 -16.57 9.36 -8.14
N LYS A 177 -17.87 9.25 -7.86
CA LYS A 177 -18.89 10.16 -8.40
C LYS A 177 -18.74 11.60 -7.93
N GLN A 178 -18.31 11.83 -6.68
CA GLN A 178 -18.36 13.13 -6.03
C GLN A 178 -17.00 13.79 -5.85
N ALA A 179 -15.91 13.04 -6.00
CA ALA A 179 -14.56 13.58 -5.85
C ALA A 179 -14.28 14.66 -6.91
N PRO A 180 -13.55 15.72 -6.55
CA PRO A 180 -13.16 16.75 -7.51
C PRO A 180 -12.21 16.16 -8.57
N LYS A 181 -12.22 16.78 -9.75
CA LYS A 181 -11.31 16.38 -10.83
C LYS A 181 -9.85 16.44 -10.38
N GLY A 182 -9.11 15.36 -10.60
CA GLY A 182 -7.71 15.26 -10.21
C GLY A 182 -7.48 14.64 -8.82
N PHE A 183 -8.53 14.32 -8.07
CA PHE A 183 -8.42 13.55 -6.84
C PHE A 183 -8.48 12.05 -7.17
N SER A 184 -7.46 11.29 -6.77
CA SER A 184 -7.32 9.89 -7.10
C SER A 184 -7.95 8.98 -6.06
N ILE A 185 -8.63 7.92 -6.50
CA ILE A 185 -9.22 6.91 -5.62
C ILE A 185 -8.57 5.57 -5.96
N TYR A 186 -7.82 5.02 -4.98
CA TYR A 186 -7.15 3.74 -5.07
C TYR A 186 -7.85 2.71 -4.20
N SER A 187 -7.96 1.48 -4.69
CA SER A 187 -8.31 0.36 -3.82
C SER A 187 -7.17 0.05 -2.85
N GLY A 188 -7.51 -0.31 -1.63
CA GLY A 188 -6.59 -0.91 -0.66
C GLY A 188 -6.93 -2.36 -0.36
N ASP A 189 -7.88 -2.94 -1.11
CA ASP A 189 -8.34 -4.32 -0.99
C ASP A 189 -8.19 -5.04 -2.34
N ASP A 190 -7.29 -6.03 -2.40
CA ASP A 190 -6.95 -6.74 -3.64
C ASP A 190 -8.16 -7.46 -4.26
N SER A 191 -9.06 -7.98 -3.43
CA SER A 191 -10.20 -8.78 -3.87
C SER A 191 -11.26 -7.97 -4.61
N THR A 192 -11.41 -6.68 -4.29
CA THR A 192 -12.41 -5.78 -4.91
C THR A 192 -11.81 -4.76 -5.87
N ALA A 193 -10.47 -4.75 -5.99
CA ALA A 193 -9.74 -3.73 -6.74
C ALA A 193 -10.16 -3.58 -8.21
N VAL A 194 -10.35 -4.71 -8.91
CA VAL A 194 -10.80 -4.68 -10.33
C VAL A 194 -12.15 -3.99 -10.46
N ALA A 195 -13.11 -4.31 -9.60
CA ALA A 195 -14.42 -3.69 -9.65
C ALA A 195 -14.35 -2.18 -9.38
N LEU A 196 -13.54 -1.75 -8.39
CA LEU A 196 -13.33 -0.34 -8.09
C LEU A 196 -12.71 0.40 -9.28
N MET A 197 -11.69 -0.19 -9.94
CA MET A 197 -11.05 0.43 -11.11
C MET A 197 -11.99 0.52 -12.30
N LEU A 198 -12.82 -0.50 -12.56
CA LEU A 198 -13.84 -0.47 -13.61
C LEU A 198 -14.92 0.58 -13.37
N LEU A 199 -15.17 0.98 -12.11
CA LEU A 199 -16.04 2.10 -11.77
C LEU A 199 -15.38 3.47 -12.00
N GLY A 200 -14.08 3.53 -12.29
CA GLY A 200 -13.32 4.76 -12.53
C GLY A 200 -12.24 5.04 -11.48
N GLY A 201 -11.86 4.07 -10.66
CA GLY A 201 -10.71 4.17 -9.77
C GLY A 201 -9.39 4.21 -10.51
N HIS A 202 -8.33 4.67 -9.84
CA HIS A 202 -7.04 4.99 -10.43
C HIS A 202 -5.99 3.88 -10.30
N GLY A 203 -6.24 2.89 -9.45
CA GLY A 203 -5.29 1.80 -9.22
C GLY A 203 -5.55 1.05 -7.92
N ASN A 204 -4.57 0.23 -7.55
CA ASN A 204 -4.62 -0.59 -6.36
C ASN A 204 -3.31 -0.50 -5.56
N VAL A 205 -3.41 -0.18 -4.27
CA VAL A 205 -2.28 -0.27 -3.32
C VAL A 205 -2.29 -1.66 -2.69
N SER A 206 -1.56 -2.57 -3.31
CA SER A 206 -1.72 -4.02 -3.25
C SER A 206 -0.73 -4.72 -2.32
N VAL A 207 -1.19 -5.75 -1.62
CA VAL A 207 -0.36 -6.77 -0.96
C VAL A 207 0.07 -7.85 -1.96
N THR A 208 -0.85 -8.30 -2.81
CA THR A 208 -0.58 -9.34 -3.83
C THR A 208 0.51 -8.92 -4.81
N ALA A 209 0.68 -7.63 -5.06
CA ALA A 209 1.74 -7.10 -5.91
C ALA A 209 3.16 -7.46 -5.41
N ASN A 210 3.36 -7.71 -4.11
CA ASN A 210 4.64 -8.23 -3.60
C ASN A 210 5.02 -9.58 -4.22
N VAL A 211 4.03 -10.41 -4.56
CA VAL A 211 4.24 -11.82 -4.97
C VAL A 211 4.07 -11.97 -6.49
N ALA A 212 3.20 -11.19 -7.09
CA ALA A 212 2.86 -11.26 -8.51
C ALA A 212 2.86 -9.86 -9.16
N PRO A 213 3.97 -9.11 -9.14
CA PRO A 213 4.01 -7.71 -9.55
C PRO A 213 3.56 -7.49 -10.99
N ARG A 214 4.04 -8.28 -11.96
CA ARG A 214 3.68 -8.17 -13.38
C ARG A 214 2.20 -8.39 -13.61
N LEU A 215 1.63 -9.44 -13.03
CA LEU A 215 0.21 -9.75 -13.18
C LEU A 215 -0.67 -8.66 -12.54
N MET A 216 -0.25 -8.09 -11.41
CA MET A 216 -0.96 -6.98 -10.79
C MET A 216 -0.89 -5.70 -11.62
N HIS A 217 0.25 -5.38 -12.23
CA HIS A 217 0.38 -4.29 -13.18
C HIS A 217 -0.57 -4.49 -14.37
N GLU A 218 -0.47 -5.63 -15.06
CA GLU A 218 -1.32 -5.96 -16.22
C GLU A 218 -2.82 -5.90 -15.87
N MET A 219 -3.21 -6.43 -14.71
CA MET A 219 -4.59 -6.41 -14.23
C MET A 219 -5.10 -4.98 -14.02
N CYS A 220 -4.31 -4.15 -13.34
CA CYS A 220 -4.68 -2.78 -13.06
C CYS A 220 -4.79 -1.96 -14.36
N MET A 221 -3.81 -2.08 -15.25
CA MET A 221 -3.83 -1.35 -16.52
C MET A 221 -5.00 -1.79 -17.40
N ALA A 222 -5.23 -3.10 -17.53
CA ALA A 222 -6.39 -3.62 -18.27
C ALA A 222 -7.72 -3.07 -17.71
N ALA A 223 -7.88 -3.02 -16.40
CA ALA A 223 -9.09 -2.48 -15.78
C ALA A 223 -9.26 -0.98 -16.05
N ILE A 224 -8.19 -0.18 -15.94
CA ILE A 224 -8.20 1.27 -16.17
C ILE A 224 -8.46 1.59 -17.65
N GLU A 225 -7.90 0.81 -18.57
CA GLU A 225 -8.07 0.96 -20.03
C GLU A 225 -9.41 0.42 -20.54
N GLY A 226 -10.18 -0.27 -19.69
CA GLY A 226 -11.50 -0.81 -20.05
C GLY A 226 -11.44 -2.20 -20.72
N ASP A 227 -10.30 -2.89 -20.71
CA ASP A 227 -10.22 -4.30 -21.10
C ASP A 227 -10.74 -5.21 -19.98
N VAL A 228 -12.07 -5.22 -19.84
CA VAL A 228 -12.79 -5.97 -18.79
C VAL A 228 -12.46 -7.47 -18.87
N ARG A 229 -12.28 -8.02 -20.08
CA ARG A 229 -11.98 -9.44 -20.24
C ARG A 229 -10.61 -9.77 -19.66
N ARG A 230 -9.57 -9.04 -20.04
CA ARG A 230 -8.21 -9.27 -19.55
C ARG A 230 -8.12 -9.03 -18.04
N ALA A 231 -8.67 -7.92 -17.56
CA ALA A 231 -8.71 -7.60 -16.12
C ALA A 231 -9.36 -8.74 -15.29
N ARG A 232 -10.51 -9.25 -15.75
CA ARG A 232 -11.22 -10.35 -15.10
C ARG A 232 -10.42 -11.65 -15.13
N GLU A 233 -9.81 -12.01 -16.25
CA GLU A 233 -9.01 -13.23 -16.37
C GLU A 233 -7.86 -13.24 -15.38
N ILE A 234 -7.11 -12.13 -15.27
CA ILE A 234 -6.00 -12.03 -14.34
C ILE A 234 -6.50 -12.00 -12.89
N HIS A 235 -7.55 -11.24 -12.60
CA HIS A 235 -8.14 -11.17 -11.27
C HIS A 235 -8.57 -12.56 -10.75
N LEU A 236 -9.32 -13.32 -11.56
CA LEU A 236 -9.77 -14.65 -11.17
C LEU A 236 -8.60 -15.63 -10.99
N ARG A 237 -7.54 -15.49 -11.78
CA ARG A 237 -6.29 -16.23 -11.59
C ARG A 237 -5.62 -15.90 -10.26
N LEU A 238 -5.59 -14.62 -9.86
CA LEU A 238 -4.93 -14.15 -8.64
C LEU A 238 -5.81 -14.27 -7.37
N LEU A 239 -7.10 -14.57 -7.52
CA LEU A 239 -8.06 -14.62 -6.41
C LEU A 239 -7.62 -15.50 -5.23
N PRO A 240 -7.01 -16.69 -5.44
CA PRO A 240 -6.44 -17.48 -4.35
C PRO A 240 -5.40 -16.70 -3.53
N LEU A 241 -4.50 -15.95 -4.18
CA LEU A 241 -3.50 -15.13 -3.49
C LEU A 241 -4.14 -13.93 -2.77
N HIS A 242 -5.08 -13.23 -3.40
CA HIS A 242 -5.80 -12.13 -2.76
C HIS A 242 -6.40 -12.55 -1.41
N LYS A 243 -6.87 -13.79 -1.31
CA LYS A 243 -7.42 -14.35 -0.07
C LYS A 243 -6.33 -14.85 0.88
N GLN A 244 -5.41 -15.69 0.40
CA GLN A 244 -4.52 -16.44 1.28
C GLN A 244 -3.34 -15.63 1.80
N LEU A 245 -3.00 -14.50 1.19
CA LEU A 245 -2.03 -13.56 1.77
C LEU A 245 -2.55 -12.83 3.04
N PHE A 246 -3.80 -13.10 3.42
CA PHE A 246 -4.45 -12.62 4.65
C PHE A 246 -4.97 -13.77 5.54
N CYS A 247 -4.56 -15.03 5.31
CA CYS A 247 -4.97 -16.17 6.13
C CYS A 247 -4.47 -16.07 7.58
N GLU A 248 -3.39 -15.34 7.80
CA GLU A 248 -2.85 -14.93 9.10
C GLU A 248 -2.45 -13.46 9.06
N PRO A 249 -2.05 -12.84 10.20
CA PRO A 249 -1.68 -11.42 10.21
C PRO A 249 -0.62 -11.06 9.17
N SER A 250 -0.95 -10.11 8.30
CA SER A 250 -0.01 -9.55 7.32
C SER A 250 1.11 -8.79 8.04
N PRO A 251 2.40 -8.91 7.58
CA PRO A 251 2.83 -9.46 6.30
C PRO A 251 3.38 -10.90 6.34
N ALA A 252 3.17 -11.67 7.41
CA ALA A 252 3.78 -13.00 7.55
C ALA A 252 3.48 -13.94 6.35
N PRO A 253 2.22 -14.05 5.83
CA PRO A 253 1.94 -14.84 4.64
C PRO A 253 2.67 -14.34 3.40
N THR A 254 2.77 -13.01 3.23
CA THR A 254 3.42 -12.37 2.08
C THR A 254 4.94 -12.62 2.11
N LYS A 255 5.59 -12.46 3.24
CA LYS A 255 7.03 -12.74 3.40
C LYS A 255 7.33 -14.23 3.17
N TRP A 256 6.47 -15.11 3.66
CA TRP A 256 6.64 -16.53 3.39
C TRP A 256 6.51 -16.83 1.88
N ALA A 257 5.52 -16.28 1.20
CA ALA A 257 5.40 -16.43 -0.25
C ALA A 257 6.64 -15.91 -1.00
N LEU A 258 7.14 -14.75 -0.63
CA LEU A 258 8.37 -14.18 -1.19
C LEU A 258 9.59 -15.07 -0.92
N SER A 259 9.66 -15.76 0.22
CA SER A 259 10.76 -16.71 0.50
C SER A 259 10.73 -17.92 -0.42
N GLN A 260 9.54 -18.40 -0.81
CA GLN A 260 9.41 -19.48 -1.81
C GLN A 260 9.88 -19.01 -3.21
N LEU A 261 9.73 -17.73 -3.51
CA LEU A 261 10.26 -17.13 -4.74
C LEU A 261 11.74 -16.73 -4.66
N GLY A 262 12.42 -16.99 -3.52
CA GLY A 262 13.82 -16.60 -3.30
C GLY A 262 14.05 -15.09 -3.25
N ARG A 263 13.02 -14.28 -2.87
CA ARG A 263 13.06 -12.82 -2.91
C ARG A 263 13.25 -12.15 -1.56
N CYS A 264 12.82 -12.79 -0.47
CA CYS A 264 12.87 -12.21 0.87
C CYS A 264 12.96 -13.31 1.93
N GLY A 265 13.49 -13.02 3.10
CA GLY A 265 13.38 -13.88 4.28
C GLY A 265 11.97 -13.85 4.88
N THR A 266 11.68 -14.80 5.79
CA THR A 266 10.38 -14.94 6.46
C THR A 266 10.26 -14.13 7.75
N GLN A 267 11.33 -13.44 8.17
CA GLN A 267 11.44 -12.77 9.44
C GLN A 267 10.44 -11.62 9.56
N VAL A 268 9.71 -11.60 10.68
CA VAL A 268 8.85 -10.51 11.13
C VAL A 268 9.22 -10.15 12.58
N ARG A 269 8.88 -8.94 13.02
CA ARG A 269 9.12 -8.50 14.41
C ARG A 269 7.89 -8.75 15.28
N LEU A 270 8.12 -9.10 16.56
CA LEU A 270 7.03 -9.14 17.55
C LEU A 270 6.26 -7.82 17.56
N PRO A 271 4.92 -7.86 17.73
CA PRO A 271 4.10 -9.00 18.14
C PRO A 271 3.71 -9.98 17.02
N LEU A 272 4.15 -9.74 15.78
CA LEU A 272 3.90 -10.68 14.68
C LEU A 272 4.80 -11.91 14.82
N LEU A 273 4.28 -13.04 14.34
CA LEU A 273 4.99 -14.32 14.31
C LEU A 273 5.15 -14.81 12.86
N PRO A 274 6.15 -15.63 12.58
CA PRO A 274 6.26 -16.32 11.29
C PRO A 274 5.02 -17.14 10.99
N LEU A 275 4.70 -17.26 9.68
CA LEU A 275 3.54 -18.02 9.22
C LEU A 275 3.54 -19.46 9.72
N THR A 276 2.41 -19.93 10.26
CA THR A 276 2.25 -21.30 10.76
C THR A 276 2.34 -22.33 9.62
N PRO A 277 2.67 -23.61 9.92
CA PRO A 277 2.65 -24.68 8.90
C PRO A 277 1.31 -24.80 8.16
N ALA A 278 0.19 -24.56 8.84
CA ALA A 278 -1.14 -24.55 8.22
C ALA A 278 -1.27 -23.39 7.22
N GLY A 279 -0.85 -22.19 7.61
CA GLY A 279 -0.80 -21.01 6.73
C GLY A 279 0.13 -21.22 5.53
N GLN A 280 1.30 -21.83 5.75
CA GLN A 280 2.25 -22.16 4.67
C GLN A 280 1.63 -23.10 3.64
N ALA A 281 0.87 -24.10 4.06
CA ALA A 281 0.15 -25.01 3.16
C ALA A 281 -0.90 -24.27 2.32
N LEU A 282 -1.66 -23.34 2.94
CA LEU A 282 -2.67 -22.52 2.24
C LEU A 282 -2.02 -21.58 1.21
N VAL A 283 -0.98 -20.87 1.59
CA VAL A 283 -0.28 -19.93 0.70
C VAL A 283 0.45 -20.68 -0.41
N GLY A 284 1.10 -21.81 -0.12
CA GLY A 284 1.73 -22.67 -1.12
C GLY A 284 0.74 -23.20 -2.15
N GLN A 285 -0.47 -23.62 -1.71
CA GLN A 285 -1.51 -23.99 -2.65
C GLN A 285 -1.95 -22.82 -3.52
N ALA A 286 -2.14 -21.63 -2.93
CA ALA A 286 -2.51 -20.42 -3.69
C ALA A 286 -1.46 -20.03 -4.74
N LEU A 287 -0.16 -20.16 -4.43
CA LEU A 287 0.92 -19.94 -5.41
C LEU A 287 0.77 -20.89 -6.62
N ARG A 288 0.59 -22.20 -6.36
CA ARG A 288 0.39 -23.20 -7.42
C ARG A 288 -0.87 -22.92 -8.25
N ASP A 289 -1.98 -22.60 -7.63
CA ASP A 289 -3.25 -22.28 -8.30
C ASP A 289 -3.13 -21.05 -9.21
N CYS A 290 -2.27 -20.11 -8.85
CA CYS A 290 -1.94 -18.93 -9.66
C CYS A 290 -0.86 -19.21 -10.73
N GLY A 291 -0.28 -20.41 -10.77
CA GLY A 291 0.80 -20.77 -11.69
C GLY A 291 2.13 -20.06 -11.35
N LEU A 292 2.38 -19.82 -10.07
CA LEU A 292 3.63 -19.27 -9.54
C LEU A 292 4.47 -20.38 -8.87
N PRO A 293 5.80 -20.22 -8.81
CA PRO A 293 6.65 -21.16 -8.06
C PRO A 293 6.22 -21.26 -6.58
N ALA A 294 6.25 -22.49 -6.00
CA ALA A 294 5.88 -22.75 -4.62
C ALA A 294 6.73 -23.90 -4.03
#